data_fe36d5ea61127c81bf93d1d0d9a01a5e
#
_entry.id   fe36d5ea61127c81bf93d1d0d9a01a5e
#
_cell.length_a   1.000
_cell.length_b   1.000
_cell.length_c   1.000
_cell.angle_alpha   90.00
_cell.angle_beta   90.00
_cell.angle_gamma   90.00
#
_symmetry.space_group_name_H-M   'P 1'
#
loop_
_entity.id
_entity.type
_entity.pdbx_description
1 polymer ?
#
loop_
_entity_poly.entity_id
_entity_poly.type
_entity_poly.pdbx_seq_one_letter_code
_entity_poly.pdbx_strand_id
1 'polypeptide(L)'
;MLGFKNQSTYSKKESYKNIANNLICALKEEKKNVFAFVSSSCNLNEIVSCIGAEASKKVKALVVNVCFDGEPKNSLDSKDVKIITTSGLAENFENDLLKYKSEFDLILVSLNSILTKAEALEYAKVCEEIIIIEKCTECYYADYENMLAGFKAIGISPRGVITVC
;
A
#
# COMPACT_ATOMS: atom_id res chain seq x y z
N MET A 1 -39.75 -7.86 19.15
CA MET A 1 -38.39 -7.34 19.37
C MET A 1 -37.44 -8.13 18.52
N LEU A 2 -37.09 -7.61 17.37
CA LEU A 2 -36.08 -8.23 16.47
C LEU A 2 -34.70 -7.84 16.97
N GLY A 3 -34.03 -8.76 17.64
CA GLY A 3 -32.65 -8.59 18.05
C GLY A 3 -31.75 -8.54 16.83
N PHE A 4 -31.14 -7.38 16.58
CA PHE A 4 -30.01 -7.28 15.64
C PHE A 4 -28.85 -8.09 16.21
N LYS A 5 -28.61 -9.27 15.63
CA LYS A 5 -27.39 -10.01 15.88
C LYS A 5 -26.23 -9.14 15.43
N ASN A 6 -25.32 -8.85 16.36
CA ASN A 6 -24.04 -8.21 16.12
C ASN A 6 -23.39 -8.77 14.85
N GLN A 7 -23.17 -7.91 13.85
CA GLN A 7 -22.22 -8.20 12.78
C GLN A 7 -20.88 -8.46 13.47
N SER A 8 -20.33 -9.63 13.24
CA SER A 8 -19.01 -10.00 13.75
C SER A 8 -18.00 -8.96 13.23
N THR A 9 -17.51 -8.14 14.13
CA THR A 9 -16.36 -7.29 13.85
C THR A 9 -15.18 -8.23 13.57
N TYR A 10 -14.84 -8.40 12.30
CA TYR A 10 -13.59 -9.05 11.93
C TYR A 10 -12.46 -8.34 12.67
N SER A 11 -11.61 -9.07 13.36
CA SER A 11 -10.46 -8.45 14.00
C SER A 11 -9.59 -7.79 12.91
N LYS A 12 -8.96 -6.65 13.21
CA LYS A 12 -8.04 -5.97 12.27
C LYS A 12 -7.03 -6.95 11.65
N LYS A 13 -6.54 -7.89 12.45
CA LYS A 13 -5.62 -8.94 12.01
C LYS A 13 -6.20 -9.83 10.92
N GLU A 14 -7.48 -10.20 11.03
CA GLU A 14 -8.15 -11.03 10.02
C GLU A 14 -8.38 -10.28 8.72
N SER A 15 -8.67 -8.98 8.80
CA SER A 15 -8.77 -8.09 7.63
C SER A 15 -7.43 -8.01 6.88
N TYR A 16 -6.32 -7.82 7.58
CA TYR A 16 -4.98 -7.79 6.96
C TYR A 16 -4.60 -9.13 6.33
N LYS A 17 -4.96 -10.24 6.97
CA LYS A 17 -4.79 -11.59 6.41
C LYS A 17 -5.57 -11.79 5.11
N ASN A 18 -6.81 -11.32 5.05
CA ASN A 18 -7.63 -11.40 3.84
C ASN A 18 -7.06 -10.56 2.70
N ILE A 19 -6.60 -9.35 2.99
CA ILE A 19 -5.93 -8.49 2.01
C ILE A 19 -4.66 -9.19 1.50
N ALA A 20 -3.81 -9.70 2.38
CA ALA A 20 -2.60 -10.42 2.02
C ALA A 20 -2.90 -11.64 1.12
N ASN A 21 -3.94 -12.41 1.43
CA ASN A 21 -4.36 -13.55 0.60
C ASN A 21 -4.77 -13.11 -0.81
N ASN A 22 -5.52 -12.01 -0.94
CA ASN A 22 -5.92 -11.47 -2.24
C ASN A 22 -4.73 -11.02 -3.08
N LEU A 23 -3.72 -10.41 -2.46
CA LEU A 23 -2.47 -10.03 -3.14
C LEU A 23 -1.69 -11.26 -3.60
N ILE A 24 -1.64 -12.32 -2.79
CA ILE A 24 -0.98 -13.58 -3.15
C ILE A 24 -1.73 -14.27 -4.30
N CYS A 25 -3.07 -14.20 -4.35
CA CYS A 25 -3.84 -14.66 -5.49
C CYS A 25 -3.49 -13.89 -6.77
N ALA A 26 -3.44 -12.56 -6.71
CA ALA A 26 -3.04 -11.73 -7.85
C ALA A 26 -1.60 -12.02 -8.32
N LEU A 27 -0.67 -12.26 -7.37
CA LEU A 27 0.70 -12.70 -7.69
C LEU A 27 0.69 -14.00 -8.50
N LYS A 28 -0.11 -15.00 -8.10
CA LYS A 28 -0.15 -16.32 -8.74
C LYS A 28 -0.86 -16.33 -10.08
N GLU A 29 -2.01 -15.67 -10.15
CA GLU A 29 -2.91 -15.70 -11.29
C GLU A 29 -2.54 -14.68 -12.36
N GLU A 30 -2.22 -13.44 -11.95
CA GLU A 30 -1.98 -12.31 -12.85
C GLU A 30 -0.50 -11.99 -13.03
N LYS A 31 0.39 -12.65 -12.27
CA LYS A 31 1.85 -12.39 -12.27
C LYS A 31 2.20 -10.96 -11.83
N LYS A 32 1.35 -10.32 -11.05
CA LYS A 32 1.59 -9.01 -10.47
C LYS A 32 2.27 -9.16 -9.12
N ASN A 33 3.39 -8.52 -8.93
CA ASN A 33 4.19 -8.66 -7.71
C ASN A 33 4.58 -7.35 -7.02
N VAL A 34 4.26 -6.19 -7.61
CA VAL A 34 4.51 -4.87 -7.01
C VAL A 34 3.20 -4.11 -6.83
N PHE A 35 2.80 -3.92 -5.59
CA PHE A 35 1.58 -3.20 -5.22
C PHE A 35 1.93 -1.95 -4.43
N ALA A 36 1.53 -0.78 -4.92
CA ALA A 36 1.60 0.46 -4.18
C ALA A 36 0.30 0.74 -3.43
N PHE A 37 0.44 1.15 -2.20
CA PHE A 37 -0.67 1.60 -1.35
C PHE A 37 -0.59 3.12 -1.22
N VAL A 38 -1.72 3.76 -1.43
CA VAL A 38 -1.89 5.22 -1.35
C VAL A 38 -3.09 5.57 -0.49
N SER A 39 -3.09 6.76 0.09
CA SER A 39 -4.22 7.26 0.89
C SER A 39 -4.28 8.78 0.83
N SER A 40 -5.51 9.30 0.86
CA SER A 40 -5.75 10.73 1.08
C SER A 40 -5.93 11.09 2.58
N SER A 41 -6.10 10.10 3.44
CA SER A 41 -6.59 10.30 4.81
C SER A 41 -5.75 9.69 5.93
N CYS A 42 -4.86 8.74 5.65
CA CYS A 42 -4.14 8.05 6.72
C CYS A 42 -2.68 7.76 6.42
N ASN A 43 -1.89 7.57 7.49
CA ASN A 43 -0.54 7.06 7.37
C ASN A 43 -0.58 5.55 7.10
N LEU A 44 0.07 5.13 6.04
CA LEU A 44 0.01 3.77 5.51
C LEU A 44 1.06 2.82 6.10
N ASN A 45 2.13 3.33 6.69
CA ASN A 45 3.30 2.52 7.05
C ASN A 45 2.95 1.35 7.97
N GLU A 46 2.14 1.59 9.00
CA GLU A 46 1.72 0.53 9.92
C GLU A 46 0.81 -0.49 9.23
N ILE A 47 -0.19 -0.01 8.48
CA ILE A 47 -1.17 -0.86 7.80
C ILE A 47 -0.47 -1.77 6.78
N VAL A 48 0.38 -1.21 5.93
CA VAL A 48 1.10 -1.95 4.90
C VAL A 48 2.10 -2.94 5.53
N SER A 49 2.74 -2.56 6.64
CA SER A 49 3.62 -3.47 7.38
C SER A 49 2.87 -4.66 7.98
N CYS A 50 1.65 -4.45 8.50
CA CYS A 50 0.80 -5.53 8.99
C CYS A 50 0.35 -6.46 7.86
N ILE A 51 -0.04 -5.92 6.71
CA ILE A 51 -0.38 -6.72 5.52
C ILE A 51 0.84 -7.52 5.05
N GLY A 52 2.01 -6.89 5.01
CA GLY A 52 3.27 -7.54 4.64
C GLY A 52 3.65 -8.67 5.59
N ALA A 53 3.48 -8.49 6.89
CA ALA A 53 3.71 -9.52 7.90
C ALA A 53 2.80 -10.74 7.70
N GLU A 54 1.52 -10.53 7.40
CA GLU A 54 0.61 -11.63 7.08
C GLU A 54 0.99 -12.34 5.76
N ALA A 55 1.40 -11.59 4.73
CA ALA A 55 1.86 -12.16 3.46
C ALA A 55 3.16 -12.98 3.63
N SER A 56 4.07 -12.53 4.48
CA SER A 56 5.37 -13.19 4.74
C SER A 56 5.25 -14.58 5.34
N LYS A 57 4.08 -14.95 5.86
CA LYS A 57 3.79 -16.32 6.32
C LYS A 57 3.66 -17.31 5.17
N LYS A 58 3.48 -16.86 3.94
CA LYS A 58 3.20 -17.70 2.75
C LYS A 58 4.15 -17.49 1.59
N VAL A 59 4.67 -16.27 1.43
CA VAL A 59 5.57 -15.86 0.35
C VAL A 59 6.67 -14.96 0.87
N LYS A 60 7.76 -14.84 0.13
CA LYS A 60 8.85 -13.93 0.51
C LYS A 60 8.44 -12.48 0.19
N ALA A 61 7.93 -11.76 1.19
CA ALA A 61 7.42 -10.40 1.02
C ALA A 61 8.42 -9.34 1.50
N LEU A 62 8.41 -8.18 0.82
CA LEU A 62 9.14 -6.97 1.18
C LEU A 62 8.16 -5.82 1.33
N VAL A 63 8.33 -5.00 2.35
CA VAL A 63 7.64 -3.70 2.49
C VAL A 63 8.65 -2.59 2.22
N VAL A 64 8.30 -1.68 1.33
CA VAL A 64 9.11 -0.49 1.01
C VAL A 64 8.32 0.77 1.42
N ASN A 65 8.83 1.47 2.41
CA ASN A 65 8.29 2.77 2.81
C ASN A 65 9.01 3.87 2.03
N VAL A 66 8.27 4.63 1.22
CA VAL A 66 8.82 5.78 0.51
C VAL A 66 8.67 7.03 1.36
N CYS A 67 9.78 7.68 1.67
CA CYS A 67 9.83 8.94 2.40
C CYS A 67 10.25 10.07 1.46
N PHE A 68 9.51 11.17 1.49
CA PHE A 68 9.84 12.39 0.75
C PHE A 68 10.54 13.39 1.65
N ASP A 69 11.22 14.37 1.06
CA ASP A 69 11.93 15.40 1.80
C ASP A 69 11.00 16.14 2.78
N GLY A 70 11.46 16.26 4.02
CA GLY A 70 10.72 16.90 5.11
C GLY A 70 9.78 15.95 5.88
N GLU A 71 9.69 14.69 5.50
CA GLU A 71 8.93 13.69 6.23
C GLU A 71 9.79 13.00 7.31
N PRO A 72 9.21 12.66 8.48
CA PRO A 72 9.93 11.90 9.48
C PRO A 72 10.25 10.50 8.94
N LYS A 73 11.51 10.10 8.99
CA LYS A 73 11.95 8.74 8.70
C LYS A 73 11.56 7.83 9.86
N ASN A 74 10.32 7.37 9.88
CA ASN A 74 9.89 6.36 10.84
C ASN A 74 10.36 4.99 10.35
N SER A 75 11.43 4.48 10.94
CA SER A 75 11.82 3.09 10.76
C SER A 75 10.89 2.23 11.60
N LEU A 76 9.94 1.56 10.96
CA LEU A 76 9.20 0.48 11.58
C LEU A 76 10.07 -0.78 11.45
N ASP A 77 10.63 -1.23 12.56
CA ASP A 77 11.27 -2.53 12.61
C ASP A 77 10.20 -3.60 12.85
N SER A 78 10.10 -4.54 11.95
CA SER A 78 9.25 -5.72 12.11
C SER A 78 10.12 -6.98 12.10
N LYS A 79 9.85 -7.89 13.03
CA LYS A 79 10.49 -9.21 13.05
C LYS A 79 9.85 -10.15 12.00
N ASP A 80 8.64 -9.84 11.56
CA ASP A 80 7.81 -10.72 10.75
C ASP A 80 7.93 -10.44 9.24
N VAL A 81 8.38 -9.25 8.85
CA VAL A 81 8.58 -8.87 7.45
C VAL A 81 9.76 -7.92 7.30
N LYS A 82 10.52 -8.06 6.21
CA LYS A 82 11.58 -7.11 5.89
C LYS A 82 10.99 -5.77 5.45
N ILE A 83 11.42 -4.68 6.08
CA ILE A 83 11.00 -3.32 5.78
C ILE A 83 12.23 -2.52 5.34
N ILE A 84 12.11 -1.83 4.21
CA ILE A 84 13.13 -0.90 3.69
C ILE A 84 12.50 0.48 3.60
N THR A 85 13.24 1.49 4.01
CA THR A 85 12.87 2.89 3.77
C THR A 85 13.71 3.44 2.63
N THR A 86 13.07 3.99 1.62
CA THR A 86 13.73 4.61 0.47
C THR A 86 13.33 6.08 0.31
N SER A 87 14.21 6.85 -0.31
CA SER A 87 13.99 8.25 -0.64
C SER A 87 14.75 8.60 -1.92
N GLY A 88 14.42 9.71 -2.54
CA GLY A 88 15.13 10.19 -3.72
C GLY A 88 14.26 10.20 -4.98
N LEU A 89 14.88 10.02 -6.14
CA LEU A 89 14.19 10.06 -7.42
C LEU A 89 13.50 8.74 -7.75
N ALA A 90 12.30 8.80 -8.34
CA ALA A 90 11.53 7.62 -8.75
C ALA A 90 12.29 6.74 -9.77
N GLU A 91 13.15 7.33 -10.60
CA GLU A 91 14.01 6.60 -11.53
C GLU A 91 14.98 5.64 -10.82
N ASN A 92 15.57 6.08 -9.71
CA ASN A 92 16.44 5.22 -8.90
C ASN A 92 15.62 4.10 -8.25
N PHE A 93 14.41 4.38 -7.83
CA PHE A 93 13.49 3.40 -7.26
C PHE A 93 13.11 2.31 -8.28
N GLU A 94 12.90 2.66 -9.55
CA GLU A 94 12.64 1.68 -10.61
C GLU A 94 13.79 0.67 -10.74
N ASN A 95 15.04 1.15 -10.71
CA ASN A 95 16.20 0.28 -10.70
C ASN A 95 16.30 -0.61 -9.47
N ASP A 96 15.95 -0.08 -8.29
CA ASP A 96 15.91 -0.85 -7.05
C ASP A 96 14.80 -1.90 -7.07
N LEU A 97 13.64 -1.59 -7.64
CA LEU A 97 12.56 -2.57 -7.82
C LEU A 97 12.98 -3.78 -8.64
N LEU A 98 13.80 -3.60 -9.67
CA LEU A 98 14.33 -4.73 -10.46
C LEU A 98 15.16 -5.69 -9.59
N LYS A 99 15.98 -5.15 -8.68
CA LYS A 99 16.72 -5.96 -7.70
C LYS A 99 15.79 -6.65 -6.72
N TYR A 100 14.80 -5.92 -6.17
CA TYR A 100 13.85 -6.49 -5.21
C TYR A 100 13.01 -7.60 -5.83
N LYS A 101 12.60 -7.48 -7.10
CA LYS A 101 11.88 -8.53 -7.83
C LYS A 101 12.68 -9.82 -8.01
N SER A 102 14.01 -9.75 -8.00
CA SER A 102 14.85 -10.95 -8.05
C SER A 102 14.99 -11.66 -6.71
N GLU A 103 14.72 -10.96 -5.59
CA GLU A 103 14.91 -11.45 -4.24
C GLU A 103 13.61 -11.78 -3.50
N PHE A 104 12.50 -11.12 -3.87
CA PHE A 104 11.21 -11.20 -3.20
C PHE A 104 10.10 -11.57 -4.18
N ASP A 105 9.16 -12.39 -3.71
CA ASP A 105 8.00 -12.79 -4.49
C ASP A 105 6.95 -11.66 -4.57
N LEU A 106 6.80 -10.90 -3.48
CA LEU A 106 5.79 -9.85 -3.32
C LEU A 106 6.42 -8.59 -2.73
N ILE A 107 6.17 -7.44 -3.35
CA ILE A 107 6.68 -6.14 -2.92
C ILE A 107 5.49 -5.21 -2.66
N LEU A 108 5.39 -4.71 -1.44
CA LEU A 108 4.37 -3.78 -0.99
C LEU A 108 5.00 -2.41 -0.76
N VAL A 109 4.57 -1.42 -1.52
CA VAL A 109 5.12 -0.06 -1.47
C VAL A 109 4.14 0.86 -0.78
N SER A 110 4.57 1.52 0.28
CA SER A 110 3.78 2.52 1.01
C SER A 110 4.12 3.91 0.49
N LEU A 111 3.15 4.56 -0.17
CA LEU A 111 3.27 5.91 -0.72
C LEU A 111 2.39 6.87 0.08
N ASN A 112 2.96 7.43 1.14
CA ASN A 112 2.31 8.54 1.85
C ASN A 112 2.39 9.83 1.03
N SER A 113 1.66 10.86 1.44
CA SER A 113 1.76 12.21 0.86
C SER A 113 1.41 12.33 -0.64
N ILE A 114 0.57 11.43 -1.15
CA ILE A 114 0.16 11.41 -2.57
C ILE A 114 -0.50 12.72 -3.03
N LEU A 115 -1.15 13.45 -2.12
CA LEU A 115 -1.80 14.73 -2.40
C LEU A 115 -0.84 15.92 -2.36
N THR A 116 0.27 15.81 -1.64
CA THR A 116 1.15 16.94 -1.31
C THR A 116 2.48 16.92 -2.03
N LYS A 117 2.85 15.77 -2.59
CA LYS A 117 4.14 15.54 -3.26
C LYS A 117 3.93 15.01 -4.66
N ALA A 118 4.29 15.81 -5.66
CA ALA A 118 4.20 15.38 -7.07
C ALA A 118 5.05 14.14 -7.36
N GLU A 119 6.17 13.99 -6.66
CA GLU A 119 7.06 12.84 -6.76
C GLU A 119 6.37 11.52 -6.39
N ALA A 120 5.36 11.55 -5.53
CA ALA A 120 4.60 10.35 -5.16
C ALA A 120 3.89 9.72 -6.37
N LEU A 121 3.38 10.53 -7.30
CA LEU A 121 2.80 10.04 -8.54
C LEU A 121 3.83 9.38 -9.46
N GLU A 122 5.06 9.88 -9.48
CA GLU A 122 6.15 9.26 -10.25
C GLU A 122 6.53 7.89 -9.67
N TYR A 123 6.55 7.75 -8.34
CA TYR A 123 6.72 6.45 -7.69
C TYR A 123 5.55 5.50 -8.00
N ALA A 124 4.32 6.01 -8.01
CA ALA A 124 3.15 5.20 -8.36
C ALA A 124 3.22 4.63 -9.79
N LYS A 125 3.76 5.40 -10.75
CA LYS A 125 3.93 4.96 -12.14
C LYS A 125 4.82 3.73 -12.31
N VAL A 126 5.82 3.56 -11.47
CA VAL A 126 6.75 2.43 -11.57
C VAL A 126 6.24 1.17 -10.85
N CYS A 127 5.15 1.28 -10.11
CA CYS A 127 4.46 0.16 -9.49
C CYS A 127 3.46 -0.47 -10.46
N GLU A 128 3.24 -1.78 -10.35
CA GLU A 128 2.36 -2.50 -11.28
C GLU A 128 0.87 -2.28 -10.99
N GLU A 129 0.52 -2.15 -9.72
CA GLU A 129 -0.85 -2.00 -9.27
C GLU A 129 -0.93 -0.98 -8.14
N ILE A 130 -2.01 -0.20 -8.12
CA ILE A 130 -2.28 0.80 -7.07
C ILE A 130 -3.52 0.37 -6.29
N ILE A 131 -3.40 0.39 -4.97
CA ILE A 131 -4.50 0.13 -4.04
C ILE A 131 -4.67 1.34 -3.14
N ILE A 132 -5.88 1.85 -3.07
CA ILE A 132 -6.23 2.98 -2.22
C ILE A 132 -6.67 2.42 -0.85
N ILE A 133 -6.16 3.01 0.23
CA ILE A 133 -6.64 2.75 1.60
C ILE A 133 -7.17 4.06 2.16
N GLU A 134 -8.44 4.07 2.56
CA GLU A 134 -9.07 5.26 3.13
C GLU A 134 -9.68 4.97 4.49
N LYS A 135 -9.57 5.93 5.39
CA LYS A 135 -10.18 5.87 6.71
C LYS A 135 -11.56 6.52 6.67
N CYS A 136 -12.61 5.76 6.98
CA CYS A 136 -14.01 6.17 6.87
C CYS A 136 -14.32 7.53 7.50
N THR A 137 -13.67 7.83 8.62
CA THR A 137 -13.98 9.03 9.43
C THR A 137 -13.08 10.23 9.12
N GLU A 138 -12.05 10.05 8.31
CA GLU A 138 -11.01 11.06 8.06
C GLU A 138 -10.84 11.39 6.57
N CYS A 139 -11.52 10.67 5.68
CA CYS A 139 -11.46 10.89 4.24
C CYS A 139 -12.38 12.06 3.84
N TYR A 140 -11.78 13.11 3.29
CA TYR A 140 -12.54 14.20 2.68
C TYR A 140 -12.77 13.91 1.19
N TYR A 141 -14.00 14.08 0.74
CA TYR A 141 -14.39 13.80 -0.65
C TYR A 141 -13.52 14.56 -1.68
N ALA A 142 -13.23 15.82 -1.41
CA ALA A 142 -12.39 16.64 -2.28
C ALA A 142 -10.96 16.10 -2.42
N ASP A 143 -10.36 15.64 -1.33
CA ASP A 143 -9.01 15.07 -1.32
C ASP A 143 -8.98 13.74 -2.08
N TYR A 144 -9.99 12.91 -1.88
CA TYR A 144 -10.14 11.65 -2.62
C TYR A 144 -10.30 11.89 -4.12
N GLU A 145 -11.15 12.84 -4.54
CA GLU A 145 -11.31 13.21 -5.94
C GLU A 145 -10.03 13.79 -6.56
N ASN A 146 -9.29 14.63 -5.82
CA ASN A 146 -8.02 15.17 -6.29
C ASN A 146 -6.98 14.05 -6.50
N MET A 147 -6.93 13.07 -5.62
CA MET A 147 -6.07 11.90 -5.78
C MET A 147 -6.44 11.11 -7.04
N LEU A 148 -7.71 10.81 -7.26
CA LEU A 148 -8.18 10.10 -8.46
C LEU A 148 -7.90 10.90 -9.74
N ALA A 149 -8.07 12.22 -9.71
CA ALA A 149 -7.75 13.09 -10.84
C ALA A 149 -6.24 13.04 -11.17
N GLY A 150 -5.38 13.02 -10.16
CA GLY A 150 -3.94 12.85 -10.32
C GLY A 150 -3.59 11.52 -11.01
N PHE A 151 -4.17 10.42 -10.59
CA PHE A 151 -3.97 9.11 -11.23
C PHE A 151 -4.47 9.09 -12.68
N LYS A 152 -5.64 9.66 -12.93
CA LYS A 152 -6.21 9.76 -14.28
C LYS A 152 -5.31 10.56 -15.21
N ALA A 153 -4.73 11.65 -14.73
CA ALA A 153 -3.83 12.52 -15.51
C ALA A 153 -2.57 11.79 -15.97
N ILE A 154 -2.08 10.81 -15.23
CA ILE A 154 -0.91 10.00 -15.57
C ILE A 154 -1.25 8.61 -16.14
N GLY A 155 -2.53 8.36 -16.43
CA GLY A 155 -3.00 7.13 -17.08
C GLY A 155 -3.05 5.91 -16.15
N ILE A 156 -3.12 6.09 -14.84
CA ILE A 156 -3.22 5.03 -13.85
C ILE A 156 -4.68 4.85 -13.41
N SER A 157 -5.12 3.59 -13.37
CA SER A 157 -6.38 3.19 -12.74
C SER A 157 -6.09 2.39 -11.48
N PRO A 158 -6.52 2.84 -10.29
CA PRO A 158 -6.41 2.05 -9.08
C PRO A 158 -7.14 0.72 -9.21
N ARG A 159 -6.55 -0.35 -8.68
CA ARG A 159 -7.13 -1.69 -8.67
C ARG A 159 -8.37 -1.79 -7.77
N GLY A 160 -8.36 -1.03 -6.69
CA GLY A 160 -9.47 -1.02 -5.74
C GLY A 160 -9.23 -0.10 -4.56
N VAL A 161 -10.25 -0.02 -3.71
CA VAL A 161 -10.25 0.78 -2.48
C VAL A 161 -10.52 -0.13 -1.30
N ILE A 162 -9.72 0.00 -0.26
CA ILE A 162 -9.89 -0.65 1.03
C ILE A 162 -10.30 0.43 2.02
N THR A 163 -11.43 0.24 2.67
CA THR A 163 -11.90 1.14 3.70
C THR A 163 -11.57 0.59 5.08
N VAL A 164 -10.92 1.39 5.91
CA VAL A 164 -10.61 1.07 7.31
C VAL A 164 -11.47 1.94 8.21
N CYS A 165 -12.04 1.32 9.24
CA CYS A 165 -12.92 2.00 10.22
C CYS A 165 -12.30 1.97 11.60
#